data_0d3d17836d0193ad5c9cc1062ca4cadb
#
_entry.id   0d3d17836d0193ad5c9cc1062ca4cadb
#
_cell.length_a   1.000
_cell.length_b   1.000
_cell.length_c   1.000
_cell.angle_alpha   90.00
_cell.angle_beta   90.00
_cell.angle_gamma   90.00
#
_symmetry.space_group_name_H-M   'P 1'
#
loop_
_entity.id
_entity.type
_entity.pdbx_description
1 polymer ?
#
loop_
_entity_poly.entity_id
_entity_poly.type
_entity_poly.pdbx_seq_one_letter_code
_entity_poly.pdbx_strand_id
1 'polypeptide(L)' 'MKKEQIGFNAGKIWQKLEKDLTDTNVNKIKRELKMNSMELGTALGWLARENKITFVSDEKTFYVLPVE' A
#
# COMPACT_ATOMS: atom_id res chain seq x y z
N MET A 1 3.94 -16.72 -4.58
CA MET A 1 4.22 -15.35 -5.05
C MET A 1 5.71 -15.11 -5.03
N LYS A 2 6.25 -14.58 -6.11
CA LYS A 2 7.68 -14.31 -6.20
C LYS A 2 8.02 -12.94 -5.64
N LYS A 3 9.26 -12.78 -5.17
CA LYS A 3 9.72 -11.50 -4.61
C LYS A 3 9.59 -10.34 -5.60
N GLU A 4 9.87 -10.60 -6.87
CA GLU A 4 9.77 -9.61 -7.92
C GLU A 4 8.35 -9.07 -8.04
N GLN A 5 7.37 -9.94 -7.86
CA GLN A 5 5.97 -9.56 -7.91
C GLN A 5 5.60 -8.68 -6.72
N ILE A 6 6.16 -8.98 -5.54
CA ILE A 6 5.93 -8.15 -4.35
C ILE A 6 6.47 -6.74 -4.59
N GLY A 7 7.69 -6.64 -5.09
CA GLY A 7 8.29 -5.34 -5.40
C GLY A 7 7.53 -4.57 -6.45
N PHE A 8 7.05 -5.26 -7.50
CA PHE A 8 6.24 -4.66 -8.55
C PHE A 8 4.92 -4.11 -7.99
N ASN A 9 4.26 -4.90 -7.15
CA ASN A 9 3.02 -4.47 -6.52
C ASN A 9 3.26 -3.29 -5.58
N ALA A 10 4.36 -3.32 -4.83
CA ALA A 10 4.73 -2.21 -3.95
C ALA A 10 4.94 -0.93 -4.77
N GLY A 11 5.57 -1.03 -5.93
CA GLY A 11 5.77 0.10 -6.82
C GLY A 11 4.44 0.70 -7.29
N LYS A 12 3.46 -0.13 -7.59
CA LYS A 12 2.13 0.36 -7.99
C LYS A 12 1.46 1.14 -6.86
N ILE A 13 1.55 0.63 -5.64
CA ILE A 13 0.98 1.31 -4.48
C ILE A 13 1.69 2.64 -4.26
N TRP A 14 3.01 2.64 -4.33
CA TRP A 14 3.82 3.84 -4.14
C TRP A 14 3.45 4.93 -5.14
N GLN A 15 3.33 4.56 -6.42
CA GLN A 15 2.94 5.51 -7.46
C GLN A 15 1.56 6.11 -7.21
N LYS A 16 0.63 5.27 -6.75
CA LYS A 16 -0.71 5.74 -6.42
C LYS A 16 -0.68 6.74 -5.28
N LEU A 17 0.08 6.46 -4.23
CA LEU A 17 0.20 7.37 -3.09
C LEU A 17 0.84 8.70 -3.47
N GLU A 18 1.81 8.66 -4.37
CA GLU A 18 2.44 9.88 -4.85
C GLU A 18 1.48 10.78 -5.63
N LYS A 19 0.57 10.16 -6.37
CA LYS A 19 -0.38 10.91 -7.20
C LYS A 19 -1.59 11.39 -6.43
N ASP A 20 -2.03 10.64 -5.43
CA ASP A 20 -3.27 10.93 -4.75
C ASP A 20 -3.11 10.75 -3.25
N LEU A 21 -2.67 11.81 -2.58
CA LEU A 21 -2.48 11.81 -1.14
C LEU A 21 -3.80 11.89 -0.36
N THR A 22 -4.91 12.16 -1.06
CA THR A 22 -6.20 12.30 -0.38
C THR A 22 -6.89 10.98 -0.17
N ASP A 23 -6.40 9.92 -0.81
CA ASP A 23 -7.08 8.64 -0.81
C ASP A 23 -6.14 7.53 -0.37
N THR A 24 -5.98 7.44 0.93
CA THR A 24 -5.01 6.55 1.55
C THR A 24 -5.66 5.35 2.22
N ASN A 25 -6.97 5.15 2.02
CA ASN A 25 -7.70 4.02 2.58
C ASN A 25 -7.22 2.72 1.93
N VAL A 26 -6.78 1.78 2.75
CA VAL A 26 -6.20 0.51 2.29
C VAL A 26 -7.19 -0.28 1.43
N ASN A 27 -8.45 -0.33 1.83
CA ASN A 27 -9.45 -1.08 1.07
C ASN A 27 -9.69 -0.47 -0.31
N LYS A 28 -9.62 0.84 -0.41
CA LYS A 28 -9.80 1.51 -1.68
C LYS A 28 -8.60 1.30 -2.59
N ILE A 29 -7.40 1.35 -2.03
CA ILE A 29 -6.18 1.03 -2.79
C ILE A 29 -6.27 -0.39 -3.36
N LYS A 30 -6.66 -1.34 -2.52
CA LYS A 30 -6.84 -2.73 -2.93
C LYS A 30 -7.78 -2.84 -4.11
N ARG A 31 -8.92 -2.17 -4.03
CA ARG A 31 -9.95 -2.25 -5.05
C ARG A 31 -9.52 -1.60 -6.35
N GLU A 32 -8.92 -0.41 -6.27
CA GLU A 32 -8.50 0.33 -7.45
C GLU A 32 -7.35 -0.34 -8.19
N LEU A 33 -6.43 -0.96 -7.46
CA LEU A 33 -5.31 -1.67 -8.05
C LEU A 33 -5.63 -3.13 -8.37
N LYS A 34 -6.84 -3.57 -8.03
CA LYS A 34 -7.31 -4.94 -8.30
C LYS A 34 -6.39 -5.99 -7.69
N MET A 35 -5.97 -5.75 -6.46
CA MET A 35 -5.12 -6.67 -5.72
C MET A 35 -5.95 -7.54 -4.79
N ASN A 36 -5.52 -8.78 -4.60
CA ASN A 36 -6.08 -9.61 -3.54
C ASN A 36 -5.41 -9.24 -2.20
N SER A 37 -5.90 -9.82 -1.11
CA SER A 37 -5.41 -9.47 0.23
C SER A 37 -3.94 -9.79 0.42
N MET A 38 -3.47 -10.90 -0.13
CA MET A 38 -2.06 -11.27 -0.01
C MET A 38 -1.16 -10.33 -0.80
N GLU A 39 -1.56 -9.98 -2.02
CA GLU A 39 -0.81 -9.03 -2.83
C GLU A 39 -0.70 -7.67 -2.16
N LEU A 40 -1.81 -7.19 -1.63
CA LEU A 40 -1.83 -5.92 -0.92
C LEU A 40 -0.97 -5.98 0.35
N GLY A 41 -1.19 -7.00 1.18
CA GLY A 41 -0.48 -7.14 2.45
C GLY A 41 1.02 -7.25 2.29
N THR A 42 1.47 -8.09 1.35
CA THR A 42 2.91 -8.26 1.12
C THR A 42 3.54 -6.99 0.56
N ALA A 43 2.84 -6.29 -0.33
CA ALA A 43 3.35 -5.05 -0.90
C ALA A 43 3.44 -3.93 0.14
N LEU A 44 2.42 -3.80 1.00
CA LEU A 44 2.45 -2.83 2.08
C LEU A 44 3.56 -3.14 3.08
N GLY A 45 3.75 -4.42 3.41
CA GLY A 45 4.84 -4.85 4.28
C GLY A 45 6.20 -4.50 3.71
N TRP A 46 6.37 -4.67 2.41
CA TRP A 46 7.60 -4.30 1.71
C TRP A 46 7.88 -2.80 1.86
N LEU A 47 6.88 -1.97 1.59
CA LEU A 47 7.03 -0.51 1.70
C LEU A 47 7.27 -0.07 3.13
N ALA A 48 6.63 -0.70 4.10
CA ALA A 48 6.82 -0.39 5.50
C ALA A 48 8.25 -0.74 5.95
N ARG A 49 8.77 -1.87 5.50
CA ARG A 49 10.14 -2.28 5.80
C ARG A 49 11.16 -1.30 5.22
N GLU A 50 10.84 -0.72 4.07
CA GLU A 50 11.70 0.26 3.42
C GLU A 50 11.54 1.66 4.02
N ASN A 51 10.72 1.80 5.04
CA ASN A 51 10.40 3.09 5.66
C ASN A 51 9.79 4.10 4.70
N LYS A 52 9.07 3.62 3.70
CA LYS A 52 8.43 4.49 2.72
C LYS A 52 7.02 4.88 3.10
N ILE A 53 6.38 4.08 3.93
CA ILE A 53 5.01 4.33 4.37
C ILE A 53 4.89 4.14 5.88
N THR A 54 3.87 4.79 6.43
CA THR A 54 3.44 4.53 7.80
C THR A 54 1.94 4.22 7.77
N PHE A 55 1.46 3.57 8.82
CA PHE A 55 0.07 3.21 8.93
C PHE A 55 -0.62 4.06 9.98
N VAL A 56 -1.83 4.48 9.68
CA VAL A 56 -2.70 5.15 10.64
C VAL A 56 -3.98 4.33 10.69
N SER A 57 -4.43 3.99 11.88
CA SER A 57 -5.67 3.22 12.03
C SER A 57 -6.72 4.05 12.74
N ASP A 58 -7.93 3.97 12.23
CA ASP A 58 -9.13 4.41 12.89
C ASP A 58 -9.87 3.16 13.37
N GLU A 59 -11.04 3.29 13.98
CA GLU A 59 -11.74 2.17 14.60
C GLU A 59 -11.87 0.93 13.73
N LYS A 60 -12.10 1.09 12.43
CA LYS A 60 -12.31 -0.03 11.51
C LYS A 60 -11.51 0.06 10.22
N THR A 61 -10.72 1.09 10.05
CA THR A 61 -10.10 1.36 8.77
C THR A 61 -8.61 1.65 8.93
N PHE A 62 -7.82 1.07 8.04
CA PHE A 62 -6.40 1.39 7.95
C PHE A 62 -6.16 2.36 6.82
N TYR A 63 -5.32 3.32 7.09
CA TYR A 63 -4.84 4.29 6.09
C TYR A 63 -3.34 4.16 5.97
N VAL A 64 -2.84 4.43 4.79
CA VAL A 64 -1.41 4.36 4.51
C VAL A 64 -0.95 5.75 4.08
N LEU A 65 0.09 6.25 4.71
CA LEU A 65 0.63 7.56 4.40
C LEU A 65 2.09 7.42 4.00
N PRO A 66 2.54 8.17 2.97
CA PRO A 66 3.96 8.16 2.63
C PRO A 66 4.77 8.81 3.74
N VAL A 67 5.97 8.28 3.99
CA VAL A 67 6.93 8.86 4.92
C VAL A 67 7.84 9.77 4.11
N GLU A 68 8.02 10.98 4.60
CA GLU A 68 8.92 11.93 3.97
C GLU A 68 10.35 11.78 4.44
#